data_2d9308855591a3f7c2f6a1343b419485
#
_entry.id   2d9308855591a3f7c2f6a1343b419485
#
_cell.length_a   1.000
_cell.length_b   1.000
_cell.length_c   1.000
_cell.angle_alpha   90.00
_cell.angle_beta   90.00
_cell.angle_gamma   90.00
#
_symmetry.space_group_name_H-M   'P 1'
#
loop_
_entity.id
_entity.type
_entity.pdbx_description
1 polymer ?
#
loop_
_entity_poly.entity_id
_entity_poly.type
_entity_poly.pdbx_seq_one_letter_code
_entity_poly.pdbx_strand_id
1 'polypeptide(L)'
;MLECNDFSVDADYAIIGIKADMADNISTLKPETAFERIIYSYKKHWGGFKVDNMLFYVLSNFTNAEIESLVEKLQAEQEKFMSVNKLYIAVSKTDCNIKSLSKAYQIVLKMLKLSQRRNISPMFYEKLEIKKLILVVDDNSLLESIYNENLRKLEIYDRDNGTDYLNFLRLYLKYDGSVQKVAEETFVHRNTINYQLAKIKKILGNNLKTFEERFKLILAFEIKDVL
;
A
#
# COMPACT_ATOMS: atom_id res chain seq x y z
N MET A 1 -5.36 4.25 -27.97
CA MET A 1 -4.50 3.07 -28.24
C MET A 1 -3.10 3.64 -28.35
N LEU A 2 -2.30 3.54 -27.29
CA LEU A 2 -0.95 4.07 -27.25
C LEU A 2 -0.05 3.09 -27.98
N GLU A 3 0.81 3.61 -28.88
CA GLU A 3 1.68 2.80 -29.72
C GLU A 3 2.59 1.92 -28.84
N CYS A 4 2.41 0.60 -28.92
CA CYS A 4 3.37 -0.37 -28.42
C CYS A 4 4.58 -0.37 -29.34
N ASN A 5 5.61 0.37 -29.00
CA ASN A 5 6.92 0.17 -29.61
C ASN A 5 7.52 -1.14 -29.07
N ASP A 6 8.16 -1.89 -29.94
CA ASP A 6 8.69 -3.24 -29.75
C ASP A 6 9.26 -3.54 -28.37
N PHE A 7 8.49 -4.26 -27.56
CA PHE A 7 8.96 -4.81 -26.28
C PHE A 7 9.82 -6.05 -26.58
N SER A 8 11.10 -5.98 -26.25
CA SER A 8 12.04 -7.10 -26.41
C SER A 8 11.83 -8.17 -25.35
N VAL A 9 11.95 -9.44 -25.74
CA VAL A 9 11.85 -10.58 -24.79
C VAL A 9 12.98 -10.55 -23.75
N ASP A 10 14.13 -9.97 -24.11
CA ASP A 10 15.34 -9.93 -23.30
C ASP A 10 15.48 -8.64 -22.47
N ALA A 11 14.49 -7.77 -22.48
CA ALA A 11 14.53 -6.54 -21.71
C ALA A 11 14.01 -6.73 -20.29
N ASP A 12 14.53 -5.92 -19.38
CA ASP A 12 14.00 -5.77 -18.02
C ASP A 12 12.87 -4.75 -18.02
N TYR A 13 11.81 -5.06 -17.31
CA TYR A 13 10.62 -4.22 -17.22
C TYR A 13 10.29 -3.80 -15.81
N ALA A 14 9.72 -2.61 -15.70
CA ALA A 14 9.03 -2.15 -14.50
C ALA A 14 7.62 -1.65 -14.84
N ILE A 15 6.70 -1.75 -13.91
CA ILE A 15 5.36 -1.16 -14.01
C ILE A 15 5.22 -0.07 -12.98
N ILE A 16 4.81 1.11 -13.44
CA ILE A 16 4.35 2.20 -12.58
C ILE A 16 2.83 2.29 -12.69
N GLY A 17 2.14 2.15 -11.58
CA GLY A 17 0.72 2.43 -11.48
C GLY A 17 0.50 3.78 -10.78
N ILE A 18 -0.44 4.56 -11.30
CA ILE A 18 -0.78 5.89 -10.78
C ILE A 18 -2.29 5.96 -10.60
N LYS A 19 -2.73 6.39 -9.42
CA LYS A 19 -4.12 6.72 -9.16
C LYS A 19 -4.20 8.13 -8.59
N ALA A 20 -4.97 8.99 -9.24
CA ALA A 20 -5.21 10.35 -8.77
C ALA A 20 -6.44 10.37 -7.86
N ASP A 21 -6.32 11.06 -6.72
CA ASP A 21 -7.44 11.48 -5.92
C ASP A 21 -7.85 12.87 -6.42
N MET A 22 -9.00 12.92 -7.11
CA MET A 22 -9.46 14.13 -7.78
C MET A 22 -10.37 14.93 -6.86
N ALA A 23 -10.17 16.24 -6.79
CA ALA A 23 -11.14 17.15 -6.20
C ALA A 23 -12.41 17.19 -7.07
N ASP A 24 -13.58 17.21 -6.43
CA ASP A 24 -14.87 17.21 -7.14
C ASP A 24 -14.95 18.29 -8.22
N ASN A 25 -15.29 17.87 -9.44
CA ASN A 25 -15.83 18.67 -10.55
C ASN A 25 -14.93 19.61 -11.38
N ILE A 26 -13.61 19.44 -11.48
CA ILE A 26 -12.84 20.22 -12.45
C ILE A 26 -11.95 19.29 -13.31
N SER A 27 -12.43 18.91 -14.48
CA SER A 27 -11.67 18.10 -15.47
C SER A 27 -11.40 18.89 -16.74
N THR A 28 -10.40 19.75 -16.75
CA THR A 28 -9.97 20.39 -18.02
C THR A 28 -8.50 20.09 -18.41
N LEU A 29 -7.67 19.62 -17.49
CA LEU A 29 -6.32 19.17 -17.81
C LEU A 29 -6.24 17.63 -17.65
N LYS A 30 -5.79 16.96 -18.72
CA LYS A 30 -5.52 15.53 -18.67
C LYS A 30 -4.11 15.32 -18.08
N PRO A 31 -4.00 14.90 -16.80
CA PRO A 31 -2.68 14.64 -16.20
C PRO A 31 -1.87 13.61 -16.98
N GLU A 32 -2.55 12.72 -17.70
CA GLU A 32 -2.00 11.69 -18.54
C GLU A 32 -0.94 12.25 -19.53
N THR A 33 -1.28 13.30 -20.28
CA THR A 33 -0.35 13.91 -21.26
C THR A 33 0.89 14.55 -20.63
N ALA A 34 0.78 15.07 -19.43
CA ALA A 34 1.92 15.61 -18.68
C ALA A 34 2.85 14.49 -18.18
N PHE A 35 2.29 13.41 -17.66
CA PHE A 35 3.06 12.26 -17.21
C PHE A 35 3.77 11.57 -18.38
N GLU A 36 3.09 11.36 -19.50
CA GLU A 36 3.68 10.81 -20.72
C GLU A 36 4.84 11.66 -21.24
N ARG A 37 4.73 12.99 -21.22
CA ARG A 37 5.82 13.89 -21.60
C ARG A 37 7.05 13.70 -20.70
N ILE A 38 6.84 13.53 -19.40
CA ILE A 38 7.94 13.28 -18.46
C ILE A 38 8.60 11.95 -18.77
N ILE A 39 7.82 10.88 -18.99
CA ILE A 39 8.35 9.54 -19.31
C ILE A 39 9.11 9.59 -20.63
N TYR A 40 8.56 10.24 -21.66
CA TYR A 40 9.18 10.38 -22.97
C TYR A 40 10.56 11.07 -22.93
N SER A 41 10.77 11.98 -21.96
CA SER A 41 12.05 12.69 -21.79
C SER A 41 13.24 11.76 -21.49
N TYR A 42 12.99 10.55 -21.04
CA TYR A 42 14.04 9.54 -20.79
C TYR A 42 14.53 8.84 -22.07
N LYS A 43 13.86 9.04 -23.22
CA LYS A 43 14.23 8.46 -24.53
C LYS A 43 14.40 6.94 -24.50
N LYS A 44 13.57 6.26 -23.69
CA LYS A 44 13.52 4.81 -23.55
C LYS A 44 12.17 4.27 -23.99
N HIS A 45 12.08 2.97 -24.22
CA HIS A 45 10.82 2.34 -24.60
C HIS A 45 9.87 2.27 -23.40
N TRP A 46 8.63 2.60 -23.62
CA TRP A 46 7.55 2.51 -22.65
C TRP A 46 6.21 2.34 -23.36
N GLY A 47 5.25 1.80 -22.65
CA GLY A 47 3.85 1.73 -23.08
C GLY A 47 2.93 2.12 -21.94
N GLY A 48 1.81 2.75 -22.25
CA GLY A 48 0.83 3.17 -21.25
C GLY A 48 -0.55 2.63 -21.54
N PHE A 49 -1.33 2.37 -20.50
CA PHE A 49 -2.74 2.01 -20.60
C PHE A 49 -3.50 2.49 -19.38
N LYS A 50 -4.81 2.61 -19.54
CA LYS A 50 -5.71 3.06 -18.47
C LYS A 50 -6.70 1.97 -18.15
N VAL A 51 -6.92 1.74 -16.86
CA VAL A 51 -7.96 0.87 -16.34
C VAL A 51 -8.74 1.66 -15.29
N ASP A 52 -10.02 1.87 -15.50
CA ASP A 52 -10.87 2.73 -14.68
C ASP A 52 -10.27 4.13 -14.53
N ASN A 53 -9.97 4.55 -13.30
CA ASN A 53 -9.32 5.83 -13.00
C ASN A 53 -7.84 5.69 -12.65
N MET A 54 -7.21 4.59 -13.07
CA MET A 54 -5.79 4.30 -12.84
C MET A 54 -5.02 4.29 -14.17
N LEU A 55 -3.83 4.86 -14.15
CA LEU A 55 -2.88 4.85 -15.25
C LEU A 55 -1.77 3.86 -14.96
N PHE A 56 -1.36 3.12 -15.96
CA PHE A 56 -0.25 2.18 -15.87
C PHE A 56 0.75 2.45 -16.98
N TYR A 57 2.02 2.48 -16.62
CA TYR A 57 3.13 2.62 -17.55
C TYR A 57 4.07 1.43 -17.39
N VAL A 58 4.30 0.72 -18.48
CA VAL A 58 5.31 -0.33 -18.59
C VAL A 58 6.58 0.31 -19.14
N LEU A 59 7.64 0.28 -18.37
CA LEU A 59 8.92 0.90 -18.66
C LEU A 59 9.93 -0.19 -19.01
N SER A 60 10.70 -0.01 -20.08
CA SER A 60 11.71 -0.96 -20.52
C SER A 60 13.11 -0.44 -20.23
N ASN A 61 13.96 -1.27 -19.60
CA ASN A 61 15.36 -0.99 -19.31
C ASN A 61 15.61 0.29 -18.49
N PHE A 62 14.69 0.65 -17.60
CA PHE A 62 14.90 1.72 -16.64
C PHE A 62 15.65 1.21 -15.41
N THR A 63 16.65 1.94 -14.98
CA THR A 63 17.35 1.69 -13.72
C THR A 63 16.52 2.14 -12.52
N ASN A 64 16.82 1.63 -11.32
CA ASN A 64 16.15 2.07 -10.09
C ASN A 64 16.27 3.58 -9.87
N ALA A 65 17.43 4.17 -10.13
CA ALA A 65 17.66 5.60 -9.98
C ALA A 65 16.82 6.44 -10.97
N GLU A 66 16.68 5.98 -12.22
CA GLU A 66 15.83 6.64 -13.21
C GLU A 66 14.35 6.57 -12.82
N ILE A 67 13.91 5.45 -12.27
CA ILE A 67 12.52 5.28 -11.79
C ILE A 67 12.26 6.15 -10.56
N GLU A 68 13.18 6.23 -9.61
CA GLU A 68 13.05 7.13 -8.46
C GLU A 68 12.97 8.60 -8.93
N SER A 69 13.87 9.03 -9.82
CA SER A 69 13.83 10.37 -10.43
C SER A 69 12.53 10.63 -11.21
N LEU A 70 12.04 9.64 -11.94
CA LEU A 70 10.76 9.74 -12.66
C LEU A 70 9.60 9.95 -11.68
N VAL A 71 9.54 9.18 -10.60
CA VAL A 71 8.50 9.29 -9.58
C VAL A 71 8.52 10.66 -8.90
N GLU A 72 9.70 11.18 -8.57
CA GLU A 72 9.86 12.53 -8.02
C GLU A 72 9.32 13.60 -8.97
N LYS A 73 9.62 13.50 -10.27
CA LYS A 73 9.09 14.43 -11.28
C LYS A 73 7.57 14.33 -11.42
N LEU A 74 7.01 13.12 -11.36
CA LEU A 74 5.57 12.92 -11.40
C LEU A 74 4.87 13.54 -10.18
N GLN A 75 5.47 13.43 -9.00
CA GLN A 75 4.97 14.07 -7.78
C GLN A 75 5.06 15.60 -7.86
N ALA A 76 6.18 16.14 -8.33
CA ALA A 76 6.34 17.58 -8.54
C ALA A 76 5.36 18.14 -9.59
N GLU A 77 5.05 17.37 -10.63
CA GLU A 77 4.06 17.76 -11.64
C GLU A 77 2.64 17.80 -11.05
N GLN A 78 2.32 16.94 -10.06
CA GLN A 78 1.02 16.96 -9.37
C GLN A 78 0.69 18.35 -8.80
N GLU A 79 1.67 19.05 -8.23
CA GLU A 79 1.47 20.35 -7.59
C GLU A 79 0.94 21.41 -8.57
N LYS A 80 1.14 21.20 -9.88
CA LYS A 80 0.63 22.07 -10.93
C LYS A 80 -0.85 21.82 -11.29
N PHE A 81 -1.42 20.71 -10.83
CA PHE A 81 -2.80 20.34 -11.08
C PHE A 81 -3.68 20.65 -9.87
N MET A 82 -4.36 21.79 -9.88
CA MET A 82 -5.28 22.20 -8.81
C MET A 82 -6.43 21.20 -8.57
N SER A 83 -6.72 20.34 -9.55
CA SER A 83 -7.78 19.32 -9.48
C SER A 83 -7.33 17.99 -8.85
N VAL A 84 -6.05 17.82 -8.54
CA VAL A 84 -5.49 16.59 -7.98
C VAL A 84 -5.06 16.83 -6.55
N ASN A 85 -5.82 16.29 -5.60
CA ASN A 85 -5.49 16.40 -4.18
C ASN A 85 -4.25 15.57 -3.84
N LYS A 86 -4.16 14.35 -4.40
CA LYS A 86 -3.05 13.45 -4.16
C LYS A 86 -2.86 12.44 -5.30
N LEU A 87 -1.59 12.14 -5.60
CA LEU A 87 -1.23 10.99 -6.43
C LEU A 87 -0.78 9.83 -5.56
N TYR A 88 -1.40 8.68 -5.78
CA TYR A 88 -0.93 7.41 -5.28
C TYR A 88 -0.13 6.73 -6.39
N ILE A 89 1.14 6.48 -6.13
CA ILE A 89 2.08 5.90 -7.10
C ILE A 89 2.59 4.59 -6.52
N ALA A 90 2.53 3.52 -7.31
CA ALA A 90 3.09 2.23 -6.97
C ALA A 90 4.04 1.75 -8.07
N VAL A 91 5.20 1.26 -7.67
CA VAL A 91 6.27 0.81 -8.58
C VAL A 91 6.55 -0.65 -8.32
N SER A 92 6.50 -1.48 -9.37
CA SER A 92 6.86 -2.91 -9.32
C SER A 92 8.37 -3.11 -9.09
N LYS A 93 8.79 -4.38 -9.04
CA LYS A 93 10.17 -4.76 -9.31
C LYS A 93 10.64 -4.20 -10.64
N THR A 94 11.93 -3.89 -10.76
CA THR A 94 12.54 -3.28 -11.96
C THR A 94 13.21 -4.28 -12.89
N ASP A 95 13.33 -5.53 -12.47
CA ASP A 95 13.91 -6.65 -13.20
C ASP A 95 12.85 -7.70 -13.63
N CYS A 96 11.64 -7.23 -13.94
CA CYS A 96 10.59 -8.10 -14.42
C CYS A 96 10.86 -8.50 -15.87
N ASN A 97 10.85 -9.80 -16.18
CA ASN A 97 10.82 -10.24 -17.56
C ASN A 97 9.39 -10.17 -18.13
N ILE A 98 9.24 -10.24 -19.44
CA ILE A 98 7.96 -10.12 -20.14
C ILE A 98 6.91 -11.13 -19.63
N LYS A 99 7.32 -12.34 -19.24
CA LYS A 99 6.41 -13.39 -18.74
C LYS A 99 5.85 -13.07 -17.36
N SER A 100 6.57 -12.27 -16.57
CA SER A 100 6.17 -11.87 -15.22
C SER A 100 5.40 -10.55 -15.15
N LEU A 101 5.21 -9.84 -16.29
CA LEU A 101 4.51 -8.55 -16.34
C LEU A 101 3.07 -8.62 -15.82
N SER A 102 2.34 -9.70 -16.14
CA SER A 102 0.98 -9.88 -15.63
C SER A 102 0.95 -9.95 -14.11
N LYS A 103 1.89 -10.69 -13.51
CA LYS A 103 2.02 -10.79 -12.04
C LYS A 103 2.45 -9.45 -11.43
N ALA A 104 3.41 -8.76 -12.06
CA ALA A 104 3.84 -7.43 -11.63
C ALA A 104 2.69 -6.42 -11.65
N TYR A 105 1.84 -6.45 -12.67
CA TYR A 105 0.63 -5.63 -12.74
C TYR A 105 -0.34 -5.91 -11.59
N GLN A 106 -0.63 -7.17 -11.28
CA GLN A 106 -1.49 -7.52 -10.15
C GLN A 106 -0.94 -7.04 -8.81
N ILE A 107 0.38 -7.14 -8.62
CA ILE A 107 1.05 -6.63 -7.42
C ILE A 107 0.91 -5.10 -7.34
N VAL A 108 1.14 -4.38 -8.43
CA VAL A 108 1.00 -2.91 -8.48
C VAL A 108 -0.44 -2.49 -8.16
N LEU A 109 -1.45 -3.21 -8.63
CA LEU A 109 -2.85 -2.98 -8.28
C LEU A 109 -3.10 -3.11 -6.76
N LYS A 110 -2.59 -4.20 -6.15
CA LYS A 110 -2.68 -4.40 -4.70
C LYS A 110 -1.93 -3.28 -3.94
N MET A 111 -0.76 -2.87 -4.43
CA MET A 111 0.03 -1.78 -3.85
C MET A 111 -0.69 -0.42 -3.93
N LEU A 112 -1.38 -0.11 -5.04
CA LEU A 112 -2.16 1.12 -5.16
C LEU A 112 -3.30 1.17 -4.14
N LYS A 113 -4.01 0.06 -3.94
CA LYS A 113 -5.04 -0.05 -2.90
C LYS A 113 -4.45 0.16 -1.50
N LEU A 114 -3.33 -0.49 -1.20
CA LEU A 114 -2.62 -0.33 0.06
C LEU A 114 -2.14 1.12 0.27
N SER A 115 -1.57 1.73 -0.77
CA SER A 115 -1.11 3.12 -0.78
C SER A 115 -2.23 4.10 -0.40
N GLN A 116 -3.43 3.91 -0.96
CA GLN A 116 -4.60 4.72 -0.62
C GLN A 116 -5.05 4.52 0.83
N ARG A 117 -5.21 3.26 1.28
CA ARG A 117 -5.66 2.95 2.64
C ARG A 117 -4.72 3.49 3.70
N ARG A 118 -3.41 3.39 3.47
CA ARG A 118 -2.37 3.88 4.38
C ARG A 118 -2.05 5.35 4.20
N ASN A 119 -2.59 5.99 3.16
CA ASN A 119 -2.26 7.36 2.76
C ASN A 119 -0.75 7.58 2.53
N ILE A 120 -0.06 6.56 2.01
CA ILE A 120 1.39 6.54 1.75
C ILE A 120 1.63 6.49 0.24
N SER A 121 2.39 7.46 -0.28
CA SER A 121 2.83 7.50 -1.68
C SER A 121 4.14 8.27 -1.78
N PRO A 122 5.08 7.87 -2.62
CA PRO A 122 5.07 6.69 -3.50
C PRO A 122 5.34 5.38 -2.74
N MET A 123 4.92 4.25 -3.31
CA MET A 123 5.16 2.92 -2.78
C MET A 123 6.01 2.11 -3.77
N PHE A 124 7.19 1.71 -3.37
CA PHE A 124 8.11 0.88 -4.15
C PHE A 124 8.08 -0.56 -3.65
N TYR A 125 7.89 -1.52 -4.55
CA TYR A 125 7.90 -2.94 -4.19
C TYR A 125 9.15 -3.32 -3.41
N GLU A 126 10.32 -2.85 -3.82
CA GLU A 126 11.59 -3.18 -3.17
C GLU A 126 11.66 -2.73 -1.70
N LYS A 127 10.94 -1.69 -1.33
CA LYS A 127 10.90 -1.12 0.03
C LYS A 127 9.82 -1.72 0.94
N LEU A 128 9.05 -2.72 0.46
CA LEU A 128 7.88 -3.26 1.19
C LEU A 128 8.21 -4.33 2.24
N GLU A 129 9.45 -4.81 2.29
CA GLU A 129 9.89 -5.81 3.27
C GLU A 129 8.92 -7.00 3.39
N ILE A 130 8.40 -7.28 4.60
CA ILE A 130 7.49 -8.39 4.88
C ILE A 130 6.19 -8.33 4.09
N LYS A 131 5.71 -7.14 3.71
CA LYS A 131 4.48 -6.97 2.94
C LYS A 131 4.55 -7.61 1.56
N LYS A 132 5.76 -7.78 1.00
CA LYS A 132 5.96 -8.53 -0.25
C LYS A 132 5.32 -9.92 -0.19
N LEU A 133 5.42 -10.61 0.95
CA LEU A 133 4.85 -11.94 1.13
C LEU A 133 3.32 -11.93 1.02
N ILE A 134 2.66 -10.93 1.59
CA ILE A 134 1.20 -10.81 1.55
C ILE A 134 0.73 -10.45 0.14
N LEU A 135 1.44 -9.55 -0.54
CA LEU A 135 1.07 -9.10 -1.88
C LEU A 135 1.17 -10.20 -2.94
N VAL A 136 2.07 -11.19 -2.77
CA VAL A 136 2.22 -12.30 -3.72
C VAL A 136 1.27 -13.46 -3.47
N VAL A 137 0.54 -13.47 -2.35
CA VAL A 137 -0.50 -14.47 -2.09
C VAL A 137 -1.70 -14.17 -2.99
N ASP A 138 -2.06 -15.14 -3.83
CA ASP A 138 -3.20 -15.02 -4.74
C ASP A 138 -4.50 -15.54 -4.12
N ASP A 139 -4.39 -16.36 -3.07
CA ASP A 139 -5.54 -16.88 -2.33
C ASP A 139 -6.03 -15.87 -1.29
N ASN A 140 -6.95 -15.02 -1.69
CA ASN A 140 -7.58 -14.05 -0.79
C ASN A 140 -8.35 -14.73 0.34
N SER A 141 -8.88 -15.95 0.14
CA SER A 141 -9.63 -16.66 1.18
C SER A 141 -8.75 -17.03 2.36
N LEU A 142 -7.48 -17.40 2.10
CA LEU A 142 -6.49 -17.65 3.13
C LEU A 142 -6.18 -16.37 3.93
N LEU A 143 -6.00 -15.24 3.25
CA LEU A 143 -5.75 -13.95 3.91
C LEU A 143 -6.96 -13.52 4.76
N GLU A 144 -8.17 -13.65 4.23
CA GLU A 144 -9.41 -13.37 4.96
C GLU A 144 -9.58 -14.28 6.18
N SER A 145 -9.25 -15.58 6.09
CA SER A 145 -9.30 -16.50 7.22
C SER A 145 -8.39 -16.04 8.35
N ILE A 146 -7.11 -15.72 8.05
CA ILE A 146 -6.15 -15.24 9.04
C ILE A 146 -6.64 -13.94 9.69
N TYR A 147 -7.16 -13.00 8.91
CA TYR A 147 -7.74 -11.77 9.45
C TYR A 147 -8.94 -12.04 10.37
N ASN A 148 -9.90 -12.85 9.90
CA ASN A 148 -11.13 -13.14 10.62
C ASN A 148 -10.87 -13.87 11.94
N GLU A 149 -9.96 -14.84 11.97
CA GLU A 149 -9.59 -15.58 13.16
C GLU A 149 -8.96 -14.71 14.25
N ASN A 150 -8.20 -13.69 13.85
CA ASN A 150 -7.38 -12.93 14.80
C ASN A 150 -7.95 -11.56 15.17
N LEU A 151 -8.60 -10.83 14.25
CA LEU A 151 -9.01 -9.43 14.49
C LEU A 151 -10.52 -9.18 14.36
N ARG A 152 -11.27 -10.01 13.66
CA ARG A 152 -12.67 -9.77 13.35
C ARG A 152 -13.55 -9.56 14.59
N LYS A 153 -13.30 -10.33 15.66
CA LYS A 153 -14.04 -10.20 16.93
C LYS A 153 -13.87 -8.82 17.54
N LEU A 154 -12.65 -8.29 17.48
CA LEU A 154 -12.35 -6.96 18.04
C LEU A 154 -12.97 -5.85 17.19
N GLU A 155 -12.93 -5.98 15.87
CA GLU A 155 -13.55 -5.04 14.93
C GLU A 155 -15.08 -4.96 15.12
N ILE A 156 -15.73 -6.13 15.29
CA ILE A 156 -17.16 -6.18 15.56
C ILE A 156 -17.46 -5.52 16.92
N TYR A 157 -16.67 -5.81 17.93
CA TYR A 157 -16.84 -5.19 19.24
C TYR A 157 -16.74 -3.66 19.20
N ASP A 158 -15.71 -3.14 18.49
CA ASP A 158 -15.52 -1.68 18.34
C ASP A 158 -16.72 -1.03 17.66
N ARG A 159 -17.19 -1.63 16.56
CA ARG A 159 -18.37 -1.14 15.84
C ARG A 159 -19.62 -1.10 16.72
N ASP A 160 -19.86 -2.16 17.48
CA ASP A 160 -21.08 -2.33 18.27
C ASP A 160 -21.08 -1.51 19.59
N ASN A 161 -19.89 -1.13 20.09
CA ASN A 161 -19.72 -0.40 21.35
C ASN A 161 -19.15 1.03 21.18
N GLY A 162 -18.84 1.48 19.95
CA GLY A 162 -18.24 2.78 19.71
C GLY A 162 -16.85 2.94 20.33
N THR A 163 -16.09 1.84 20.41
CA THR A 163 -14.71 1.82 20.95
C THR A 163 -13.69 1.82 19.80
N ASP A 164 -12.41 2.04 20.13
CA ASP A 164 -11.30 2.05 19.16
C ASP A 164 -10.17 1.11 19.61
N TYR A 165 -10.53 -0.06 20.09
CA TYR A 165 -9.58 -1.04 20.59
C TYR A 165 -8.70 -1.63 19.52
N LEU A 166 -9.16 -1.65 18.26
CA LEU A 166 -8.38 -2.14 17.15
C LEU A 166 -7.14 -1.24 16.90
N ASN A 167 -7.32 0.09 16.85
CA ASN A 167 -6.21 1.02 16.68
C ASN A 167 -5.32 1.05 17.94
N PHE A 168 -5.91 0.96 19.10
CA PHE A 168 -5.15 0.84 20.34
C PHE A 168 -4.27 -0.43 20.37
N LEU A 169 -4.80 -1.59 19.96
CA LEU A 169 -4.03 -2.83 19.86
C LEU A 169 -2.88 -2.71 18.85
N ARG A 170 -3.14 -2.09 17.70
CA ARG A 170 -2.10 -1.83 16.69
C ARG A 170 -0.97 -0.99 17.27
N LEU A 171 -1.30 0.06 18.01
CA LEU A 171 -0.31 0.90 18.68
C LEU A 171 0.49 0.13 19.74
N TYR A 172 -0.19 -0.68 20.56
CA TYR A 172 0.46 -1.52 21.56
C TYR A 172 1.46 -2.50 20.93
N LEU A 173 1.09 -3.13 19.81
CA LEU A 173 1.98 -4.04 19.06
C LEU A 173 3.15 -3.30 18.41
N LYS A 174 2.94 -2.08 17.90
CA LYS A 174 4.00 -1.22 17.34
C LYS A 174 5.11 -0.93 18.37
N TYR A 175 4.76 -0.85 19.63
CA TYR A 175 5.70 -0.63 20.76
C TYR A 175 6.08 -1.93 21.48
N ASP A 176 6.09 -3.07 20.77
CA ASP A 176 6.48 -4.40 21.30
C ASP A 176 5.75 -4.80 22.59
N GLY A 177 4.54 -4.31 22.80
CA GLY A 177 3.76 -4.59 24.00
C GLY A 177 4.18 -3.77 25.22
N SER A 178 4.89 -2.66 25.05
CA SER A 178 5.31 -1.78 26.14
C SER A 178 4.19 -0.82 26.55
N VAL A 179 3.56 -1.09 27.69
CA VAL A 179 2.55 -0.20 28.30
C VAL A 179 3.10 1.20 28.55
N GLN A 180 4.38 1.30 28.95
CA GLN A 180 5.03 2.59 29.23
C GLN A 180 5.12 3.43 27.95
N LYS A 181 5.63 2.87 26.85
CA LYS A 181 5.76 3.60 25.58
C LYS A 181 4.40 4.02 25.02
N VAL A 182 3.39 3.15 25.14
CA VAL A 182 2.03 3.51 24.72
C VAL A 182 1.47 4.66 25.55
N ALA A 183 1.69 4.65 26.88
CA ALA A 183 1.25 5.71 27.79
C ALA A 183 1.92 7.06 27.46
N GLU A 184 3.22 7.05 27.17
CA GLU A 184 3.98 8.23 26.75
C GLU A 184 3.46 8.79 25.41
N GLU A 185 3.22 7.94 24.42
CA GLU A 185 2.74 8.35 23.08
C GLU A 185 1.32 8.89 23.09
N THR A 186 0.43 8.27 23.90
CA THR A 186 -1.00 8.62 23.94
C THR A 186 -1.34 9.65 25.00
N PHE A 187 -0.39 10.00 25.87
CA PHE A 187 -0.63 10.83 27.06
C PHE A 187 -1.72 10.27 28.01
N VAL A 188 -1.93 8.95 27.97
CA VAL A 188 -2.93 8.25 28.78
C VAL A 188 -2.25 7.53 29.94
N HIS A 189 -2.85 7.61 31.14
CA HIS A 189 -2.29 6.97 32.31
C HIS A 189 -2.21 5.44 32.13
N ARG A 190 -1.10 4.83 32.60
CA ARG A 190 -0.83 3.39 32.48
C ARG A 190 -1.97 2.48 32.97
N ASN A 191 -2.72 2.91 33.96
CA ASN A 191 -3.85 2.12 34.49
C ASN A 191 -4.99 2.03 33.47
N THR A 192 -5.26 3.09 32.73
CA THR A 192 -6.23 3.11 31.63
C THR A 192 -5.76 2.20 30.47
N ILE A 193 -4.46 2.25 30.15
CA ILE A 193 -3.84 1.34 29.15
C ILE A 193 -4.04 -0.12 29.56
N ASN A 194 -3.73 -0.46 30.82
CA ASN A 194 -3.90 -1.81 31.34
C ASN A 194 -5.37 -2.26 31.34
N TYR A 195 -6.30 -1.37 31.66
CA TYR A 195 -7.73 -1.66 31.59
C TYR A 195 -8.18 -1.99 30.16
N GLN A 196 -7.77 -1.17 29.17
CA GLN A 196 -8.08 -1.41 27.77
C GLN A 196 -7.48 -2.75 27.29
N LEU A 197 -6.22 -3.03 27.64
CA LEU A 197 -5.58 -4.32 27.32
C LEU A 197 -6.32 -5.51 27.94
N ALA A 198 -6.79 -5.39 29.17
CA ALA A 198 -7.56 -6.46 29.80
C ALA A 198 -8.87 -6.75 29.04
N LYS A 199 -9.55 -5.70 28.56
CA LYS A 199 -10.75 -5.84 27.70
C LYS A 199 -10.42 -6.52 26.37
N ILE A 200 -9.38 -6.05 25.67
CA ILE A 200 -8.94 -6.61 24.40
C ILE A 200 -8.59 -8.10 24.55
N LYS A 201 -7.81 -8.45 25.57
CA LYS A 201 -7.45 -9.84 25.87
C LYS A 201 -8.68 -10.74 26.06
N LYS A 202 -9.69 -10.23 26.77
CA LYS A 202 -10.95 -10.95 26.99
C LYS A 202 -11.72 -11.16 25.68
N ILE A 203 -11.80 -10.12 24.83
CA ILE A 203 -12.51 -10.18 23.53
C ILE A 203 -11.84 -11.16 22.59
N LEU A 204 -10.50 -11.09 22.47
CA LEU A 204 -9.73 -11.94 21.57
C LEU A 204 -9.54 -13.37 22.12
N GLY A 205 -9.69 -13.59 23.43
CA GLY A 205 -9.33 -14.86 24.05
C GLY A 205 -7.82 -15.12 24.05
N ASN A 206 -7.01 -14.06 24.06
CA ASN A 206 -5.57 -14.12 23.87
C ASN A 206 -4.88 -13.25 24.94
N ASN A 207 -3.77 -13.74 25.51
CA ASN A 207 -3.07 -13.04 26.60
C ASN A 207 -2.02 -12.02 26.12
N LEU A 208 -1.68 -12.00 24.84
CA LEU A 208 -0.67 -11.12 24.22
C LEU A 208 0.74 -11.26 24.84
N LYS A 209 1.03 -12.38 25.49
CA LYS A 209 2.27 -12.59 26.24
C LYS A 209 3.39 -13.15 25.36
N THR A 210 3.06 -14.13 24.51
CA THR A 210 4.06 -14.80 23.69
C THR A 210 4.35 -14.03 22.41
N PHE A 211 5.54 -14.24 21.86
CA PHE A 211 5.88 -13.70 20.53
C PHE A 211 4.90 -14.19 19.47
N GLU A 212 4.55 -15.47 19.49
CA GLU A 212 3.64 -16.07 18.52
C GLU A 212 2.25 -15.42 18.56
N GLU A 213 1.68 -15.17 19.74
CA GLU A 213 0.39 -14.48 19.89
C GLU A 213 0.43 -13.08 19.27
N ARG A 214 1.48 -12.31 19.54
CA ARG A 214 1.64 -10.97 18.99
C ARG A 214 1.91 -10.99 17.50
N PHE A 215 2.74 -11.93 17.02
CA PHE A 215 3.05 -12.06 15.59
C PHE A 215 1.82 -12.38 14.74
N LYS A 216 0.93 -13.28 15.19
CA LYS A 216 -0.35 -13.56 14.52
C LYS A 216 -1.19 -12.30 14.34
N LEU A 217 -1.26 -11.46 15.37
CA LEU A 217 -2.00 -10.20 15.31
C LEU A 217 -1.34 -9.17 14.41
N ILE A 218 -0.01 -9.04 14.46
CA ILE A 218 0.74 -8.15 13.56
C ILE A 218 0.49 -8.58 12.10
N LEU A 219 0.61 -9.87 11.80
CA LEU A 219 0.34 -10.39 10.47
C LEU A 219 -1.10 -10.11 10.03
N ALA A 220 -2.07 -10.31 10.92
CA ALA A 220 -3.48 -10.03 10.63
C ALA A 220 -3.73 -8.53 10.36
N PHE A 221 -3.03 -7.62 11.04
CA PHE A 221 -3.08 -6.19 10.72
C PHE A 221 -2.47 -5.87 9.36
N GLU A 222 -1.32 -6.46 9.01
CA GLU A 222 -0.71 -6.24 7.70
C GLU A 222 -1.61 -6.79 6.57
N ILE A 223 -2.28 -7.92 6.80
CA ILE A 223 -3.27 -8.48 5.87
C ILE A 223 -4.48 -7.55 5.73
N LYS A 224 -5.05 -7.04 6.84
CA LYS A 224 -6.19 -6.11 6.83
C LYS A 224 -5.92 -4.89 5.94
N ASP A 225 -4.70 -4.43 5.88
CA ASP A 225 -4.34 -3.28 5.07
C ASP A 225 -4.30 -3.58 3.57
N VAL A 226 -4.05 -4.84 3.20
CA VAL A 226 -3.98 -5.28 1.80
C VAL A 226 -5.35 -5.70 1.26
N LEU A 227 -6.21 -6.32 2.10
CA LEU A 227 -7.59 -6.70 1.74
C LEU A 227 -8.48 -5.48 1.53
#